data_dcdb26abf91689e5797976385916aa18
#
_entry.id   dcdb26abf91689e5797976385916aa18
#
_cell.length_a   1.000
_cell.length_b   1.000
_cell.length_c   1.000
_cell.angle_alpha   90.00
_cell.angle_beta   90.00
_cell.angle_gamma   90.00
#
_symmetry.space_group_name_H-M   'P 1'
#
loop_
_entity.id
_entity.type
_entity.pdbx_description
1 polymer ?
#
loop_
_entity_poly.entity_id
_entity_poly.type
_entity_poly.pdbx_seq_one_letter_code
_entity_poly.pdbx_strand_id
1 'polypeptide(L)'
;MNRSKNIVFAFLILSIILLSLVFSLLTPKASGFVEEITIETTQPSLPERLETIPPTEPEVEESVLDYSIQYIKLEEESNFLNEINRCESYLINLLEELLNYPKNPEVLEAEVIRIRALITQYQYDLKFLNKQKFNVPEEYKIKDFKSYEDYRAITYKNSPHYKLQNEYAITGIEGIRKVDDRYCIALGSYFTTTIGQYIDIVLENGTIIPCILGDQKSDRHTDELHIAHLTDGSVVEFIVDLDVLDNLPRKMGNVSYVYEEWKSPVAQIIVYDLNFFNMINE
;
A
#
# COMPACT_ATOMS: atom_id res chain seq x y z
N MET A 1 -5.29 -31.97 -37.47
CA MET A 1 -4.48 -30.80 -37.05
C MET A 1 -4.81 -30.30 -35.62
N ASN A 2 -5.54 -31.07 -34.80
CA ASN A 2 -5.96 -30.63 -33.44
C ASN A 2 -5.22 -31.29 -32.25
N ARG A 3 -4.49 -32.38 -32.45
CA ARG A 3 -3.82 -33.09 -31.34
C ARG A 3 -2.65 -32.30 -30.71
N SER A 4 -1.90 -31.56 -31.49
CA SER A 4 -0.74 -30.81 -30.97
C SER A 4 -1.13 -29.59 -30.15
N LYS A 5 -2.24 -28.92 -30.47
CA LYS A 5 -2.76 -27.77 -29.70
C LYS A 5 -3.28 -28.22 -28.34
N ASN A 6 -3.93 -29.38 -28.26
CA ASN A 6 -4.45 -29.91 -27.01
C ASN A 6 -3.34 -30.34 -26.03
N ILE A 7 -2.20 -30.84 -26.58
CA ILE A 7 -1.04 -31.20 -25.75
C ILE A 7 -0.37 -29.95 -25.16
N VAL A 8 -0.20 -28.89 -25.96
CA VAL A 8 0.37 -27.62 -25.50
C VAL A 8 -0.53 -26.97 -24.43
N PHE A 9 -1.85 -27.04 -24.65
CA PHE A 9 -2.83 -26.48 -23.68
C PHE A 9 -2.85 -27.28 -22.37
N ALA A 10 -2.77 -28.61 -22.42
CA ALA A 10 -2.68 -29.46 -21.23
C ALA A 10 -1.38 -29.22 -20.43
N PHE A 11 -0.25 -29.01 -21.10
CA PHE A 11 1.02 -28.65 -20.47
C PHE A 11 0.96 -27.27 -19.83
N LEU A 12 0.27 -26.31 -20.44
CA LEU A 12 0.08 -24.96 -19.87
C LEU A 12 -0.76 -25.02 -18.58
N ILE A 13 -1.85 -25.80 -18.58
CA ILE A 13 -2.71 -26.01 -17.41
C ILE A 13 -1.93 -26.75 -16.30
N LEU A 14 -1.17 -27.78 -16.64
CA LEU A 14 -0.38 -28.54 -15.67
C LEU A 14 0.71 -27.67 -15.02
N SER A 15 1.36 -26.80 -15.78
CA SER A 15 2.35 -25.86 -15.23
C SER A 15 1.73 -24.83 -14.28
N ILE A 16 0.49 -24.40 -14.54
CA ILE A 16 -0.25 -23.46 -13.69
C ILE A 16 -0.69 -24.13 -12.39
N ILE A 17 -1.17 -25.39 -12.46
CA ILE A 17 -1.51 -26.19 -11.26
C ILE A 17 -0.26 -26.46 -10.42
N LEU A 18 0.87 -26.75 -11.05
CA LEU A 18 2.14 -26.96 -10.33
C LEU A 18 2.63 -25.68 -9.64
N LEU A 19 2.47 -24.52 -10.29
CA LEU A 19 2.85 -23.22 -9.71
C LEU A 19 1.99 -22.86 -8.51
N SER A 20 0.67 -23.12 -8.56
CA SER A 20 -0.24 -22.88 -7.42
C SER A 20 0.03 -23.83 -6.25
N LEU A 21 0.38 -25.09 -6.50
CA LEU A 21 0.77 -26.07 -5.49
C LEU A 21 2.10 -25.71 -4.79
N VAL A 22 3.06 -25.18 -5.55
CA VAL A 22 4.35 -24.70 -4.99
C VAL A 22 4.12 -23.47 -4.10
N PHE A 23 3.22 -22.57 -4.49
CA PHE A 23 2.88 -21.38 -3.69
C PHE A 23 2.15 -21.78 -2.38
N SER A 24 1.23 -22.76 -2.43
CA SER A 24 0.54 -23.30 -1.25
C SER A 24 1.47 -24.03 -0.27
N LEU A 25 2.61 -24.53 -0.72
CA LEU A 25 3.61 -25.18 0.12
C LEU A 25 4.60 -24.21 0.77
N LEU A 26 4.69 -22.97 0.27
CA LEU A 26 5.59 -21.92 0.76
C LEU A 26 4.93 -20.97 1.77
N THR A 27 3.59 -21.02 1.92
CA THR A 27 2.93 -20.24 2.98
C THR A 27 3.11 -20.93 4.33
N PRO A 28 3.64 -20.24 5.36
CA PRO A 28 3.74 -20.83 6.69
C PRO A 28 2.34 -21.13 7.23
N LYS A 29 2.05 -22.40 7.49
CA LYS A 29 0.86 -22.80 8.23
C LYS A 29 0.93 -22.19 9.61
N ALA A 30 0.07 -21.23 9.90
CA ALA A 30 -0.16 -20.75 11.25
C ALA A 30 -0.72 -21.91 12.08
N SER A 31 0.14 -22.56 12.87
CA SER A 31 -0.29 -23.52 13.87
C SER A 31 -0.80 -22.75 15.08
N GLY A 32 -2.11 -22.51 15.12
CA GLY A 32 -2.78 -21.99 16.30
C GLY A 32 -2.79 -23.04 17.40
N PHE A 33 -1.91 -22.89 18.38
CA PHE A 33 -2.06 -23.54 19.68
C PHE A 33 -2.99 -22.66 20.50
N VAL A 34 -4.23 -23.06 20.64
CA VAL A 34 -5.16 -22.48 21.62
C VAL A 34 -4.94 -23.25 22.92
N GLU A 35 -4.20 -22.67 23.86
CA GLU A 35 -4.21 -23.14 25.24
C GLU A 35 -5.48 -22.63 25.91
N GLU A 36 -6.30 -23.58 26.35
CA GLU A 36 -7.51 -23.35 27.14
C GLU A 36 -7.08 -22.94 28.56
N ILE A 37 -7.13 -21.63 28.87
CA ILE A 37 -6.86 -21.11 30.20
C ILE A 37 -8.10 -21.30 31.07
N THR A 38 -8.06 -22.30 31.94
CA THR A 38 -9.03 -22.50 33.02
C THR A 38 -8.79 -21.46 34.11
N ILE A 39 -9.68 -20.49 34.26
CA ILE A 39 -9.61 -19.51 35.36
C ILE A 39 -10.30 -20.10 36.59
N GLU A 40 -9.49 -20.49 37.57
CA GLU A 40 -9.98 -20.77 38.91
C GLU A 40 -10.30 -19.47 39.65
N THR A 41 -11.61 -19.26 39.94
CA THR A 41 -12.08 -18.15 40.77
C THR A 41 -11.87 -18.47 42.25
N THR A 42 -10.80 -17.93 42.82
CA THR A 42 -10.69 -17.79 44.28
C THR A 42 -10.89 -16.33 44.67
N GLN A 43 -11.99 -16.06 45.40
CA GLN A 43 -12.24 -14.79 46.06
C GLN A 43 -11.24 -14.58 47.20
N PRO A 44 -10.56 -13.46 47.29
CA PRO A 44 -9.96 -12.99 48.52
C PRO A 44 -10.82 -11.92 49.20
N SER A 45 -10.96 -12.09 50.51
CA SER A 45 -11.60 -11.20 51.46
C SER A 45 -10.99 -9.80 51.47
N LEU A 46 -11.87 -8.77 51.60
CA LEU A 46 -11.51 -7.36 51.77
C LEU A 46 -10.64 -7.13 53.03
N PRO A 47 -9.64 -6.26 52.94
CA PRO A 47 -9.21 -5.46 54.07
C PRO A 47 -9.69 -4.01 53.94
N GLU A 48 -10.25 -3.54 55.04
CA GLU A 48 -10.64 -2.18 55.32
C GLU A 48 -9.43 -1.27 55.41
N ARG A 49 -9.32 -0.24 54.58
CA ARG A 49 -8.96 1.12 54.93
C ARG A 49 -8.82 2.03 53.72
N LEU A 50 -9.70 3.02 53.62
CA LEU A 50 -9.58 4.14 52.68
C LEU A 50 -8.41 5.03 53.06
N GLU A 51 -7.41 5.12 52.18
CA GLU A 51 -6.58 6.31 52.02
C GLU A 51 -6.89 6.93 50.67
N THR A 52 -7.26 8.17 50.65
CA THR A 52 -7.62 8.97 49.49
C THR A 52 -6.40 9.18 48.61
N ILE A 53 -6.36 8.53 47.43
CA ILE A 53 -5.43 8.80 46.34
C ILE A 53 -6.09 9.86 45.44
N PRO A 54 -5.38 10.93 45.01
CA PRO A 54 -5.91 11.89 44.06
C PRO A 54 -6.18 11.22 42.71
N PRO A 55 -7.16 11.66 41.91
CA PRO A 55 -7.51 11.05 40.67
C PRO A 55 -6.39 11.19 39.65
N THR A 56 -5.71 10.10 39.35
CA THR A 56 -4.88 9.96 38.19
C THR A 56 -5.81 9.67 36.99
N GLU A 57 -5.81 10.53 36.02
CA GLU A 57 -6.53 10.34 34.74
C GLU A 57 -6.16 9.02 34.09
N PRO A 58 -7.10 8.41 33.31
CA PRO A 58 -6.99 7.00 32.95
C PRO A 58 -6.05 6.78 31.75
N GLU A 59 -4.93 6.13 31.97
CA GLU A 59 -4.11 5.46 30.94
C GLU A 59 -4.84 4.27 30.25
N VAL A 60 -6.12 4.04 30.58
CA VAL A 60 -6.85 2.82 30.17
C VAL A 60 -7.51 2.95 28.79
N GLU A 61 -7.74 4.19 28.29
CA GLU A 61 -8.44 4.36 26.99
C GLU A 61 -7.57 4.06 25.78
N GLU A 62 -6.27 4.33 25.84
CA GLU A 62 -5.37 4.13 24.70
C GLU A 62 -5.11 2.63 24.40
N SER A 63 -4.99 1.81 25.43
CA SER A 63 -4.78 0.36 25.27
C SER A 63 -6.01 -0.36 24.71
N VAL A 64 -7.23 0.01 25.11
CA VAL A 64 -8.48 -0.60 24.62
C VAL A 64 -8.72 -0.24 23.15
N LEU A 65 -8.39 0.99 22.76
CA LEU A 65 -8.51 1.43 21.37
C LEU A 65 -7.53 0.67 20.46
N ASP A 66 -6.30 0.47 20.91
CA ASP A 66 -5.26 -0.25 20.16
C ASP A 66 -5.63 -1.73 19.94
N TYR A 67 -6.16 -2.41 20.98
CA TYR A 67 -6.68 -3.77 20.86
C TYR A 67 -7.87 -3.86 19.88
N SER A 68 -8.76 -2.87 19.90
CA SER A 68 -9.92 -2.84 19.00
C SER A 68 -9.51 -2.67 17.54
N ILE A 69 -8.54 -1.80 17.27
CA ILE A 69 -7.99 -1.58 15.91
C ILE A 69 -7.26 -2.83 15.43
N GLN A 70 -6.49 -3.47 16.28
CA GLN A 70 -5.77 -4.70 15.94
C GLN A 70 -6.75 -5.85 15.65
N TYR A 71 -7.84 -5.97 16.42
CA TYR A 71 -8.87 -6.97 16.18
C TYR A 71 -9.60 -6.77 14.86
N ILE A 72 -10.01 -5.53 14.54
CA ILE A 72 -10.66 -5.19 13.26
C ILE A 72 -9.74 -5.53 12.08
N LYS A 73 -8.45 -5.22 12.18
CA LYS A 73 -7.47 -5.52 11.15
C LYS A 73 -7.31 -7.02 10.92
N LEU A 74 -7.25 -7.83 11.99
CA LEU A 74 -7.18 -9.30 11.90
C LEU A 74 -8.47 -9.89 11.28
N GLU A 75 -9.62 -9.30 11.55
CA GLU A 75 -10.90 -9.70 10.95
C GLU A 75 -10.94 -9.37 9.45
N GLU A 76 -10.49 -8.18 9.04
CA GLU A 76 -10.39 -7.79 7.63
C GLU A 76 -9.41 -8.71 6.87
N GLU A 77 -8.24 -8.99 7.43
CA GLU A 77 -7.25 -9.90 6.86
C GLU A 77 -7.82 -11.32 6.70
N SER A 78 -8.49 -11.83 7.72
CA SER A 78 -9.16 -13.14 7.69
C SER A 78 -10.25 -13.19 6.61
N ASN A 79 -11.01 -12.12 6.43
CA ASN A 79 -12.03 -12.03 5.40
C ASN A 79 -11.44 -12.09 3.99
N PHE A 80 -10.37 -11.35 3.71
CA PHE A 80 -9.69 -11.40 2.41
C PHE A 80 -9.09 -12.78 2.15
N LEU A 81 -8.45 -13.41 3.13
CA LEU A 81 -7.89 -14.75 2.99
C LEU A 81 -8.98 -15.79 2.71
N ASN A 82 -10.14 -15.68 3.38
CA ASN A 82 -11.28 -16.57 3.14
C ASN A 82 -11.85 -16.41 1.73
N GLU A 83 -11.97 -15.18 1.22
CA GLU A 83 -12.45 -14.94 -0.14
C GLU A 83 -11.44 -15.42 -1.19
N ILE A 84 -10.14 -15.26 -0.97
CA ILE A 84 -9.09 -15.83 -1.83
C ILE A 84 -9.22 -17.34 -1.89
N ASN A 85 -9.28 -18.05 -0.75
CA ASN A 85 -9.43 -19.50 -0.68
C ASN A 85 -10.71 -20.01 -1.37
N ARG A 86 -11.81 -19.26 -1.24
CA ARG A 86 -13.08 -19.55 -1.90
C ARG A 86 -12.97 -19.42 -3.43
N CYS A 87 -12.34 -18.35 -3.91
CA CYS A 87 -12.09 -18.12 -5.33
C CYS A 87 -11.15 -19.17 -5.92
N GLU A 88 -10.09 -19.57 -5.21
CA GLU A 88 -9.17 -20.62 -5.64
C GLU A 88 -9.85 -21.98 -5.75
N SER A 89 -10.69 -22.34 -4.77
CA SER A 89 -11.47 -23.58 -4.80
C SER A 89 -12.43 -23.60 -5.99
N TYR A 90 -13.09 -22.47 -6.28
CA TYR A 90 -13.97 -22.36 -7.44
C TYR A 90 -13.19 -22.42 -8.77
N LEU A 91 -12.01 -21.80 -8.84
CA LEU A 91 -11.13 -21.86 -10.00
C LEU A 91 -10.70 -23.30 -10.32
N ILE A 92 -10.37 -24.10 -9.30
CA ILE A 92 -10.01 -25.52 -9.47
C ILE A 92 -11.17 -26.28 -10.12
N ASN A 93 -12.40 -26.09 -9.64
CA ASN A 93 -13.59 -26.75 -10.20
C ASN A 93 -13.82 -26.35 -11.67
N LEU A 94 -13.66 -25.07 -12.02
CA LEU A 94 -13.77 -24.58 -13.41
C LEU A 94 -12.73 -25.19 -14.32
N LEU A 95 -11.48 -25.33 -13.84
CA LEU A 95 -10.40 -25.95 -14.60
C LEU A 95 -10.64 -27.45 -14.81
N GLU A 96 -11.17 -28.16 -13.82
CA GLU A 96 -11.57 -29.57 -13.96
C GLU A 96 -12.70 -29.74 -14.97
N GLU A 97 -13.69 -28.83 -14.97
CA GLU A 97 -14.78 -28.84 -15.93
C GLU A 97 -14.25 -28.60 -17.37
N LEU A 98 -13.31 -27.67 -17.55
CA LEU A 98 -12.67 -27.43 -18.84
C LEU A 98 -11.89 -28.66 -19.37
N LEU A 99 -11.28 -29.46 -18.50
CA LEU A 99 -10.58 -30.69 -18.86
C LEU A 99 -11.52 -31.78 -19.36
N ASN A 100 -12.78 -31.75 -18.95
CA ASN A 100 -13.81 -32.76 -19.32
C ASN A 100 -14.54 -32.44 -20.65
N TYR A 101 -13.96 -31.61 -21.53
CA TYR A 101 -14.49 -31.26 -22.85
C TYR A 101 -15.92 -30.69 -22.81
N PRO A 102 -16.13 -29.53 -22.18
CA PRO A 102 -17.42 -28.92 -22.05
C PRO A 102 -18.05 -28.52 -23.39
N LYS A 103 -19.38 -28.41 -23.39
CA LYS A 103 -20.13 -27.96 -24.57
C LYS A 103 -19.86 -26.49 -24.95
N ASN A 104 -19.57 -25.67 -23.97
CA ASN A 104 -19.34 -24.22 -24.13
C ASN A 104 -18.03 -23.82 -23.45
N PRO A 105 -16.85 -24.18 -24.00
CA PRO A 105 -15.56 -23.88 -23.38
C PRO A 105 -15.29 -22.36 -23.21
N GLU A 106 -15.75 -21.55 -24.17
CA GLU A 106 -15.55 -20.09 -24.18
C GLU A 106 -16.16 -19.40 -22.94
N VAL A 107 -17.30 -19.89 -22.45
CA VAL A 107 -17.96 -19.35 -21.26
C VAL A 107 -17.13 -19.67 -20.02
N LEU A 108 -16.63 -20.90 -19.91
CA LEU A 108 -15.78 -21.33 -18.80
C LEU A 108 -14.42 -20.63 -18.81
N GLU A 109 -13.84 -20.43 -19.98
CA GLU A 109 -12.58 -19.67 -20.13
C GLU A 109 -12.74 -18.21 -19.70
N ALA A 110 -13.84 -17.56 -20.06
CA ALA A 110 -14.15 -16.20 -19.60
C ALA A 110 -14.30 -16.13 -18.07
N GLU A 111 -14.97 -17.13 -17.47
CA GLU A 111 -15.14 -17.20 -16.02
C GLU A 111 -13.81 -17.46 -15.29
N VAL A 112 -12.94 -18.31 -15.83
CA VAL A 112 -11.56 -18.51 -15.32
C VAL A 112 -10.78 -17.20 -15.29
N ILE A 113 -10.86 -16.40 -16.37
CA ILE A 113 -10.19 -15.09 -16.42
C ILE A 113 -10.75 -14.16 -15.34
N ARG A 114 -12.09 -14.11 -15.19
CA ARG A 114 -12.76 -13.30 -14.17
C ARG A 114 -12.33 -13.66 -12.74
N ILE A 115 -12.32 -14.95 -12.41
CA ILE A 115 -11.95 -15.41 -11.05
C ILE A 115 -10.48 -15.14 -10.75
N ARG A 116 -9.59 -15.33 -11.72
CA ARG A 116 -8.16 -14.97 -11.55
C ARG A 116 -7.98 -13.48 -11.27
N ALA A 117 -8.67 -12.62 -12.01
CA ALA A 117 -8.64 -11.18 -11.77
C ALA A 117 -9.13 -10.84 -10.37
N LEU A 118 -10.16 -11.52 -9.87
CA LEU A 118 -10.70 -11.32 -8.53
C LEU A 118 -9.71 -11.76 -7.43
N ILE A 119 -9.06 -12.92 -7.60
CA ILE A 119 -8.00 -13.37 -6.70
C ILE A 119 -6.86 -12.34 -6.64
N THR A 120 -6.40 -11.87 -7.80
CA THR A 120 -5.35 -10.86 -7.88
C THR A 120 -5.77 -9.58 -7.17
N GLN A 121 -7.03 -9.16 -7.33
CA GLN A 121 -7.55 -7.98 -6.63
C GLN A 121 -7.54 -8.17 -5.11
N TYR A 122 -8.03 -9.28 -4.59
CA TYR A 122 -8.02 -9.54 -3.15
C TYR A 122 -6.61 -9.66 -2.57
N GLN A 123 -5.67 -10.27 -3.30
CA GLN A 123 -4.26 -10.31 -2.91
C GLN A 123 -3.64 -8.92 -2.87
N TYR A 124 -4.00 -8.06 -3.82
CA TYR A 124 -3.57 -6.66 -3.84
C TYR A 124 -4.14 -5.90 -2.65
N ASP A 125 -5.46 -5.99 -2.41
CA ASP A 125 -6.14 -5.32 -1.29
C ASP A 125 -5.55 -5.74 0.07
N LEU A 126 -5.25 -7.04 0.23
CA LEU A 126 -4.60 -7.57 1.41
C LEU A 126 -3.24 -6.91 1.70
N LYS A 127 -2.44 -6.66 0.64
CA LYS A 127 -1.15 -5.96 0.78
C LYS A 127 -1.29 -4.52 1.29
N PHE A 128 -2.46 -3.87 1.11
CA PHE A 128 -2.74 -2.51 1.58
C PHE A 128 -3.38 -2.43 2.98
N LEU A 129 -3.61 -3.54 3.66
CA LEU A 129 -4.13 -3.53 5.03
C LEU A 129 -3.13 -2.96 6.04
N ASN A 130 -1.84 -3.28 5.86
CA ASN A 130 -0.77 -2.81 6.73
C ASN A 130 -0.34 -1.40 6.34
N LYS A 131 -0.73 -0.41 7.14
CA LYS A 131 -0.45 1.00 6.88
C LYS A 131 -0.30 1.81 8.16
N GLN A 132 0.55 2.81 8.10
CA GLN A 132 0.68 3.84 9.12
C GLN A 132 0.11 5.15 8.60
N LYS A 133 -0.63 5.87 9.44
CA LYS A 133 -1.25 7.15 9.11
C LYS A 133 -0.58 8.27 9.90
N PHE A 134 -0.13 9.28 9.19
CA PHE A 134 0.47 10.48 9.75
C PHE A 134 -0.43 11.67 9.46
N ASN A 135 -1.05 12.25 10.48
CA ASN A 135 -1.74 13.51 10.33
C ASN A 135 -0.71 14.64 10.17
N VAL A 136 -0.88 15.45 9.14
CA VAL A 136 -0.06 16.66 8.95
C VAL A 136 -0.51 17.70 9.99
N PRO A 137 0.39 18.26 10.84
CA PRO A 137 0.02 19.26 11.80
C PRO A 137 -0.56 20.52 11.14
N GLU A 138 -1.44 21.24 11.85
CA GLU A 138 -2.20 22.40 11.32
C GLU A 138 -1.31 23.52 10.78
N GLU A 139 -0.13 23.73 11.39
CA GLU A 139 0.85 24.72 10.96
C GLU A 139 1.39 24.50 9.55
N TYR A 140 1.33 23.25 9.03
CA TYR A 140 1.76 22.89 7.67
C TYR A 140 0.60 22.85 6.66
N LYS A 141 -0.65 22.96 7.10
CA LYS A 141 -1.85 22.92 6.26
C LYS A 141 -2.25 24.28 5.66
N ILE A 142 -1.42 25.29 5.80
CA ILE A 142 -1.75 26.68 5.42
C ILE A 142 -1.82 26.87 3.90
N LYS A 143 -1.18 25.98 3.13
CA LYS A 143 -1.04 26.13 1.67
C LYS A 143 -1.42 24.85 0.93
N ASP A 144 -2.07 25.02 -0.20
CA ASP A 144 -2.26 23.97 -1.21
C ASP A 144 -0.99 23.65 -2.00
N PHE A 145 0.16 24.22 -1.60
CA PHE A 145 1.43 24.20 -2.31
C PHE A 145 2.10 22.82 -2.24
N LYS A 146 2.44 22.27 -3.42
CA LYS A 146 3.23 21.07 -3.60
C LYS A 146 4.38 21.39 -4.57
N SER A 147 5.59 21.38 -4.06
CA SER A 147 6.79 21.65 -4.87
C SER A 147 7.10 20.48 -5.83
N TYR A 148 8.11 20.67 -6.64
CA TYR A 148 8.62 19.60 -7.51
C TYR A 148 10.13 19.71 -7.69
N GLU A 149 10.75 18.57 -8.02
CA GLU A 149 12.12 18.50 -8.50
C GLU A 149 12.22 17.71 -9.82
N ASP A 150 13.25 18.03 -10.62
CA ASP A 150 13.53 17.27 -11.84
C ASP A 150 14.18 15.93 -11.50
N TYR A 151 13.66 14.82 -12.05
CA TYR A 151 14.22 13.48 -11.81
C TYR A 151 15.71 13.37 -12.15
N ARG A 152 16.23 14.23 -13.03
CA ARG A 152 17.64 14.30 -13.43
C ARG A 152 18.56 14.85 -12.34
N ALA A 153 18.00 15.46 -11.28
CA ALA A 153 18.76 15.85 -10.09
C ALA A 153 19.24 14.62 -9.30
N ILE A 154 18.58 13.49 -9.47
CA ILE A 154 18.93 12.22 -8.82
C ILE A 154 20.06 11.54 -9.62
N THR A 155 21.32 11.80 -9.25
CA THR A 155 22.49 11.44 -10.07
C THR A 155 23.27 10.22 -9.59
N TYR A 156 23.08 9.75 -8.35
CA TYR A 156 23.83 8.63 -7.80
C TYR A 156 23.31 7.27 -8.32
N LYS A 157 23.93 6.78 -9.39
CA LYS A 157 23.50 5.61 -10.18
C LYS A 157 23.28 4.31 -9.39
N ASN A 158 23.97 4.12 -8.27
CA ASN A 158 23.84 2.91 -7.46
C ASN A 158 22.75 3.02 -6.37
N SER A 159 22.10 4.20 -6.24
CA SER A 159 21.05 4.39 -5.25
C SER A 159 19.72 3.78 -5.71
N PRO A 160 18.85 3.34 -4.77
CA PRO A 160 17.50 2.95 -5.11
C PRO A 160 16.68 4.11 -5.72
N HIS A 161 16.95 5.36 -5.33
CA HIS A 161 16.36 6.57 -5.91
C HIS A 161 16.60 6.64 -7.42
N TYR A 162 17.86 6.53 -7.85
CA TYR A 162 18.24 6.56 -9.27
C TYR A 162 17.62 5.39 -10.04
N LYS A 163 17.66 4.16 -9.48
CA LYS A 163 17.08 2.99 -10.11
C LYS A 163 15.59 3.15 -10.32
N LEU A 164 14.86 3.60 -9.30
CA LEU A 164 13.41 3.81 -9.42
C LEU A 164 13.09 4.78 -10.55
N GLN A 165 13.80 5.91 -10.63
CA GLN A 165 13.55 6.94 -11.63
C GLN A 165 13.98 6.57 -13.05
N ASN A 166 15.08 5.83 -13.22
CA ASN A 166 15.68 5.63 -14.53
C ASN A 166 15.42 4.24 -15.13
N GLU A 167 15.08 3.25 -14.31
CA GLU A 167 14.83 1.88 -14.77
C GLU A 167 13.34 1.54 -14.77
N TYR A 168 12.54 2.12 -13.87
CA TYR A 168 11.14 1.74 -13.67
C TYR A 168 10.13 2.86 -13.91
N ALA A 169 10.45 4.10 -13.53
CA ALA A 169 9.50 5.19 -13.68
C ALA A 169 9.34 5.62 -15.13
N ILE A 170 8.09 5.93 -15.50
CA ILE A 170 7.73 6.56 -16.77
C ILE A 170 7.28 8.00 -16.52
N THR A 171 7.37 8.86 -17.52
CA THR A 171 6.81 10.21 -17.45
C THR A 171 5.35 10.19 -17.90
N GLY A 172 4.42 10.63 -17.04
CA GLY A 172 3.02 10.83 -17.38
C GLY A 172 2.83 11.99 -18.37
N ILE A 173 1.65 12.08 -18.95
CA ILE A 173 1.33 13.14 -19.94
C ILE A 173 1.39 14.53 -19.31
N GLU A 174 1.18 14.65 -18.01
CA GLU A 174 1.29 15.87 -17.20
C GLU A 174 2.74 16.24 -16.81
N GLY A 175 3.71 15.39 -17.15
CA GLY A 175 5.12 15.57 -16.85
C GLY A 175 5.57 15.09 -15.47
N ILE A 176 4.70 14.41 -14.72
CA ILE A 176 5.05 13.82 -13.42
C ILE A 176 5.55 12.38 -13.63
N ARG A 177 6.58 11.98 -12.89
CA ARG A 177 7.11 10.61 -12.93
C ARG A 177 6.18 9.66 -12.19
N LYS A 178 6.00 8.42 -12.73
CA LYS A 178 5.11 7.40 -12.19
C LYS A 178 5.76 6.02 -12.20
N VAL A 179 5.44 5.22 -11.19
CA VAL A 179 5.69 3.78 -11.13
C VAL A 179 4.39 3.11 -10.71
N ASP A 180 3.94 2.06 -11.40
CA ASP A 180 2.67 1.36 -11.14
C ASP A 180 1.47 2.31 -11.04
N ASP A 181 1.37 3.29 -11.93
CA ASP A 181 0.37 4.36 -11.94
C ASP A 181 0.35 5.27 -10.70
N ARG A 182 1.35 5.15 -9.81
CA ARG A 182 1.53 5.99 -8.63
C ARG A 182 2.56 7.08 -8.89
N TYR A 183 2.27 8.28 -8.45
CA TYR A 183 3.14 9.43 -8.64
C TYR A 183 4.40 9.34 -7.77
N CYS A 184 5.57 9.52 -8.38
CA CYS A 184 6.82 9.59 -7.64
C CYS A 184 6.91 10.91 -6.87
N ILE A 185 7.19 10.81 -5.57
CA ILE A 185 7.31 11.96 -4.67
C ILE A 185 8.57 11.89 -3.81
N ALA A 186 8.96 13.02 -3.24
CA ALA A 186 9.90 13.14 -2.15
C ALA A 186 9.18 13.62 -0.88
N LEU A 187 9.50 13.02 0.25
CA LEU A 187 9.00 13.37 1.58
C LEU A 187 10.15 13.61 2.56
N GLY A 188 9.88 14.31 3.64
CA GLY A 188 10.77 14.39 4.80
C GLY A 188 10.91 13.06 5.54
N SER A 189 12.00 12.87 6.25
CA SER A 189 12.31 11.63 6.98
C SER A 189 11.36 11.31 8.13
N TYR A 190 10.54 12.27 8.55
CA TYR A 190 9.48 12.08 9.52
C TYR A 190 8.49 10.97 9.13
N PHE A 191 8.15 10.87 7.84
CA PHE A 191 7.13 9.95 7.37
C PHE A 191 7.71 8.57 7.08
N THR A 192 8.73 8.51 6.26
CA THR A 192 9.45 7.28 5.88
C THR A 192 10.75 7.61 5.15
N THR A 193 11.70 6.68 5.19
CA THR A 193 12.98 6.78 4.47
C THR A 193 13.18 5.67 3.44
N THR A 194 12.17 4.81 3.26
CA THR A 194 12.30 3.60 2.44
C THR A 194 11.87 3.88 0.99
N ILE A 195 12.82 4.05 0.10
CA ILE A 195 12.55 4.29 -1.33
C ILE A 195 11.79 3.12 -1.96
N GLY A 196 10.80 3.46 -2.80
CA GLY A 196 9.90 2.49 -3.40
C GLY A 196 8.69 2.14 -2.52
N GLN A 197 8.56 2.74 -1.34
CA GLN A 197 7.41 2.52 -0.45
C GLN A 197 6.15 3.18 -1.01
N TYR A 198 5.04 2.44 -0.96
CA TYR A 198 3.74 2.93 -1.43
C TYR A 198 3.15 3.90 -0.40
N ILE A 199 2.61 5.00 -0.90
CA ILE A 199 2.12 6.12 -0.09
C ILE A 199 0.83 6.66 -0.72
N ASP A 200 -0.14 7.03 0.11
CA ASP A 200 -1.24 7.88 -0.33
C ASP A 200 -1.16 9.23 0.36
N ILE A 201 -1.30 10.30 -0.42
CA ILE A 201 -1.49 11.65 0.08
C ILE A 201 -3.00 11.91 0.15
N VAL A 202 -3.50 12.24 1.33
CA VAL A 202 -4.90 12.65 1.51
C VAL A 202 -4.92 14.17 1.69
N LEU A 203 -5.72 14.84 0.86
CA LEU A 203 -5.91 16.29 0.92
C LEU A 203 -7.10 16.65 1.82
N GLU A 204 -7.15 17.89 2.31
CA GLU A 204 -8.24 18.39 3.15
C GLU A 204 -9.63 18.30 2.47
N ASN A 205 -9.69 18.40 1.15
CA ASN A 205 -10.92 18.23 0.38
C ASN A 205 -11.34 16.76 0.16
N GLY A 206 -10.59 15.80 0.75
CA GLY A 206 -10.85 14.37 0.63
C GLY A 206 -10.24 13.69 -0.60
N THR A 207 -9.57 14.44 -1.49
CA THR A 207 -8.86 13.84 -2.63
C THR A 207 -7.72 12.96 -2.15
N ILE A 208 -7.61 11.76 -2.71
CA ILE A 208 -6.50 10.84 -2.46
C ILE A 208 -5.60 10.82 -3.69
N ILE A 209 -4.32 11.05 -3.51
CA ILE A 209 -3.31 10.99 -4.56
C ILE A 209 -2.43 9.77 -4.31
N PRO A 210 -2.53 8.70 -5.12
CA PRO A 210 -1.67 7.53 -5.00
C PRO A 210 -0.22 7.88 -5.38
N CYS A 211 0.70 7.64 -4.46
CA CYS A 211 2.11 7.99 -4.62
C CYS A 211 3.04 6.83 -4.27
N ILE A 212 4.30 6.99 -4.62
CA ILE A 212 5.42 6.13 -4.26
C ILE A 212 6.61 7.01 -3.85
N LEU A 213 7.33 6.62 -2.79
CA LEU A 213 8.52 7.36 -2.39
C LEU A 213 9.64 7.16 -3.42
N GLY A 214 9.89 8.17 -4.23
CA GLY A 214 10.91 8.19 -5.29
C GLY A 214 12.22 8.82 -4.86
N ASP A 215 12.14 9.78 -3.94
CA ASP A 215 13.29 10.44 -3.34
C ASP A 215 13.01 10.87 -1.90
N GLN A 216 14.01 11.35 -1.20
CA GLN A 216 13.91 11.82 0.16
C GLN A 216 14.40 13.26 0.27
N LYS A 217 13.59 14.13 0.87
CA LYS A 217 14.05 15.48 1.22
C LYS A 217 15.23 15.39 2.18
N SER A 218 16.29 16.14 1.90
CA SER A 218 17.42 16.23 2.82
C SER A 218 16.99 16.91 4.12
N ASP A 219 17.32 16.32 5.28
CA ASP A 219 17.03 16.88 6.59
C ASP A 219 17.60 18.31 6.79
N ARG A 220 18.64 18.68 6.03
CA ARG A 220 19.19 20.05 6.02
C ARG A 220 18.28 21.09 5.37
N HIS A 221 17.35 20.64 4.55
CA HIS A 221 16.41 21.48 3.80
C HIS A 221 14.99 21.41 4.37
N THR A 222 14.78 20.66 5.44
CA THR A 222 13.50 20.51 6.13
C THR A 222 13.54 21.18 7.51
N ASP A 223 12.38 21.40 8.10
CA ASP A 223 12.23 21.89 9.46
C ASP A 223 12.81 20.93 10.52
N GLU A 224 12.76 21.32 11.78
CA GLU A 224 13.32 20.51 12.89
C GLU A 224 12.65 19.14 13.05
N LEU A 225 11.40 19.00 12.62
CA LEU A 225 10.64 17.75 12.64
C LEU A 225 10.79 16.94 11.34
N HIS A 226 11.48 17.47 10.35
CA HIS A 226 11.64 16.86 9.02
C HIS A 226 10.31 16.58 8.30
N ILE A 227 9.33 17.45 8.47
CA ILE A 227 8.00 17.37 7.85
C ILE A 227 7.95 18.18 6.55
N ALA A 228 8.33 19.46 6.61
CA ALA A 228 8.19 20.40 5.50
C ALA A 228 9.51 21.05 5.09
N HIS A 229 9.56 21.49 3.83
CA HIS A 229 10.73 22.20 3.30
C HIS A 229 10.86 23.60 3.90
N LEU A 230 12.05 23.97 4.36
CA LEU A 230 12.32 25.23 5.09
C LEU A 230 11.97 26.49 4.29
N THR A 231 12.18 26.47 2.97
CA THR A 231 12.06 27.68 2.15
C THR A 231 10.63 27.95 1.70
N ASP A 232 9.89 26.90 1.31
CA ASP A 232 8.56 27.05 0.69
C ASP A 232 7.44 26.43 1.51
N GLY A 233 7.77 25.67 2.56
CA GLY A 233 6.81 25.02 3.46
C GLY A 233 6.10 23.81 2.84
N SER A 234 6.57 23.28 1.70
CA SER A 234 5.97 22.12 1.06
C SER A 234 6.20 20.85 1.89
N VAL A 235 5.12 20.15 2.22
CA VAL A 235 5.17 18.81 2.84
C VAL A 235 5.59 17.78 1.80
N VAL A 236 5.01 17.87 0.61
CA VAL A 236 5.22 16.94 -0.50
C VAL A 236 5.91 17.64 -1.67
N GLU A 237 6.87 16.96 -2.29
CA GLU A 237 7.52 17.38 -3.51
C GLU A 237 7.36 16.29 -4.57
N PHE A 238 6.87 16.66 -5.76
CA PHE A 238 6.69 15.71 -6.85
C PHE A 238 7.95 15.59 -7.70
N ILE A 239 8.24 14.37 -8.15
CA ILE A 239 9.35 14.15 -9.08
C ILE A 239 8.81 14.26 -10.49
N VAL A 240 9.39 15.18 -11.29
CA VAL A 240 8.90 15.54 -12.61
C VAL A 240 9.95 15.39 -13.70
N ASP A 241 9.50 15.37 -14.93
CA ASP A 241 10.32 15.63 -16.11
C ASP A 241 10.03 17.07 -16.59
N LEU A 242 10.95 17.96 -16.35
CA LEU A 242 10.80 19.39 -16.71
C LEU A 242 10.59 19.64 -18.20
N ASP A 243 11.01 18.72 -19.08
CA ASP A 243 10.81 18.88 -20.51
C ASP A 243 9.36 18.62 -20.94
N VAL A 244 8.61 17.88 -20.11
CA VAL A 244 7.20 17.47 -20.36
C VAL A 244 6.23 18.22 -19.43
N LEU A 245 6.67 18.65 -18.25
CA LEU A 245 5.83 19.31 -17.25
C LEU A 245 5.08 20.51 -17.84
N ASP A 246 3.76 20.53 -17.64
CA ASP A 246 2.86 21.61 -18.10
C ASP A 246 3.35 23.01 -17.70
N ASN A 247 3.07 23.99 -18.58
CA ASN A 247 3.56 25.36 -18.41
C ASN A 247 3.05 26.03 -17.13
N LEU A 248 1.81 25.77 -16.71
CA LEU A 248 1.23 26.45 -15.55
C LEU A 248 1.87 25.98 -14.24
N PRO A 249 1.91 24.67 -13.91
CA PRO A 249 2.67 24.16 -12.75
C PRO A 249 4.11 24.62 -12.75
N ARG A 250 4.77 24.59 -13.91
CA ARG A 250 6.17 24.99 -14.08
C ARG A 250 6.40 26.47 -13.74
N LYS A 251 5.54 27.37 -14.22
CA LYS A 251 5.64 28.82 -13.93
C LYS A 251 5.35 29.13 -12.47
N MET A 252 4.42 28.41 -11.88
CA MET A 252 3.98 28.64 -10.50
C MET A 252 4.89 27.94 -9.47
N GLY A 253 5.79 27.04 -9.90
CA GLY A 253 6.57 26.21 -9.01
C GLY A 253 5.72 25.25 -8.16
N ASN A 254 4.48 24.94 -8.60
CA ASN A 254 3.48 24.28 -7.80
C ASN A 254 2.67 23.25 -8.62
N VAL A 255 2.83 21.98 -8.30
CA VAL A 255 2.17 20.85 -8.99
C VAL A 255 0.66 20.80 -8.71
N SER A 256 0.16 21.48 -7.68
CA SER A 256 -1.30 21.60 -7.44
C SER A 256 -2.07 22.20 -8.61
N TYR A 257 -1.40 22.87 -9.54
CA TYR A 257 -2.02 23.40 -10.76
C TYR A 257 -2.21 22.36 -11.88
N VAL A 258 -1.78 21.11 -11.71
CA VAL A 258 -2.01 20.04 -12.70
C VAL A 258 -3.46 19.64 -12.72
N TYR A 259 -4.06 19.47 -11.54
CA TYR A 259 -5.47 19.11 -11.39
C TYR A 259 -6.17 20.06 -10.41
N GLU A 260 -7.41 20.41 -10.69
CA GLU A 260 -8.19 21.35 -9.86
C GLU A 260 -8.39 20.80 -8.43
N GLU A 261 -8.65 19.50 -8.32
CA GLU A 261 -8.84 18.80 -7.05
C GLU A 261 -7.56 18.74 -6.18
N TRP A 262 -6.39 19.00 -6.78
CA TRP A 262 -5.14 19.05 -6.03
C TRP A 262 -4.89 20.38 -5.33
N LYS A 263 -5.70 21.40 -5.60
CA LYS A 263 -5.64 22.71 -4.95
C LYS A 263 -6.26 22.69 -3.56
N SER A 264 -5.68 21.86 -2.69
CA SER A 264 -6.07 21.68 -1.30
C SER A 264 -4.85 21.29 -0.48
N PRO A 265 -4.74 21.71 0.77
CA PRO A 265 -3.63 21.33 1.66
C PRO A 265 -3.54 19.82 1.86
N VAL A 266 -2.34 19.35 2.19
CA VAL A 266 -2.13 17.95 2.60
C VAL A 266 -2.61 17.77 4.02
N ALA A 267 -3.61 16.90 4.22
CA ALA A 267 -4.19 16.58 5.53
C ALA A 267 -3.48 15.42 6.20
N GLN A 268 -3.17 14.38 5.41
CA GLN A 268 -2.61 13.14 5.95
C GLN A 268 -1.69 12.47 4.92
N ILE A 269 -0.65 11.81 5.41
CA ILE A 269 0.20 10.88 4.65
C ILE A 269 -0.08 9.47 5.17
N ILE A 270 -0.45 8.56 4.27
CA ILE A 270 -0.64 7.14 4.57
C ILE A 270 0.54 6.39 3.97
N VAL A 271 1.31 5.70 4.80
CA VAL A 271 2.47 4.90 4.41
C VAL A 271 2.10 3.44 4.54
N TYR A 272 2.14 2.69 3.45
CA TYR A 272 1.81 1.26 3.41
C TYR A 272 3.05 0.42 3.70
N ASP A 273 2.87 -0.71 4.37
CA ASP A 273 3.91 -1.73 4.53
C ASP A 273 4.06 -2.54 3.22
N LEU A 274 4.31 -1.82 2.15
CA LEU A 274 4.42 -2.33 0.79
C LEU A 274 5.50 -1.56 0.05
N ASN A 275 6.45 -2.28 -0.55
CA ASN A 275 7.56 -1.68 -1.26
C ASN A 275 7.70 -2.27 -2.67
N PHE A 276 7.84 -1.40 -3.67
CA PHE A 276 7.98 -1.76 -5.08
C PHE A 276 9.13 -2.75 -5.34
N PHE A 277 10.31 -2.49 -4.74
CA PHE A 277 11.48 -3.34 -4.97
C PHE A 277 11.32 -4.73 -4.35
N ASN A 278 10.56 -4.88 -3.29
CA ASN A 278 10.23 -6.18 -2.72
C ASN A 278 9.29 -6.94 -3.64
N MET A 279 8.27 -6.26 -4.20
CA MET A 279 7.26 -6.88 -5.08
C MET A 279 7.83 -7.40 -6.39
N ILE A 280 8.81 -6.71 -6.99
CA ILE A 280 9.41 -7.17 -8.26
C ILE A 280 10.44 -8.28 -8.07
N ASN A 281 10.84 -8.58 -6.82
CA ASN A 281 11.79 -9.64 -6.49
C ASN A 281 11.10 -10.90 -5.92
N GLU A 282 9.77 -10.87 -5.71
CA GLU A 282 8.92 -12.02 -5.38
C GLU A 282 8.47 -12.75 -6.65
#